data_135150d29f19addaff6092a9403a89f5
#
_entry.id   135150d29f19addaff6092a9403a89f5
#
_cell.length_a   1.000
_cell.length_b   1.000
_cell.length_c   1.000
_cell.angle_alpha   90.00
_cell.angle_beta   90.00
_cell.angle_gamma   90.00
#
_symmetry.space_group_name_H-M   'P 1'
#
loop_
_entity.id
_entity.type
_entity.pdbx_description
1 polymer ?
#
loop_
_entity_poly.entity_id
_entity_poly.type
_entity_poly.pdbx_seq_one_letter_code
_entity_poly.pdbx_strand_id
1 'polypeptide(L)'
;TSTGMHESQSRLWENMIGRSRGFYRWLHPWFARHFPDKDFDPELVFLSSNRVTSGSIRIFAEEVSYNLHIILRFEMEVALLERRITVEEVPAEWARLSEQFLGVRPKDDAEGVLQDAHWAGGAFGYFPSYTLGNLYAASLFAVLRKTFPDMDHRIEEGDFATILHFLRERIHYHGHLYETQDLLRKAVGTRDHVEDLLSYLRERYINS
;
A
#
# COMPACT_ATOMS: atom_id res chain seq x y z
N THR A 1 -2.94 -18.98 3.03
CA THR A 1 -3.26 -17.57 2.68
C THR A 1 -2.45 -17.12 1.49
N SER A 2 -2.98 -16.21 0.68
CA SER A 2 -2.30 -15.65 -0.49
C SER A 2 -1.24 -14.61 -0.10
N THR A 3 -0.34 -14.29 -1.05
CA THR A 3 0.61 -13.18 -0.93
C THR A 3 -0.11 -11.83 -0.72
N GLY A 4 -1.28 -11.62 -1.33
CA GLY A 4 -2.09 -10.42 -1.07
C GLY A 4 -2.56 -10.29 0.38
N MET A 5 -2.87 -11.40 1.07
CA MET A 5 -3.20 -11.36 2.50
C MET A 5 -1.94 -11.05 3.35
N HIS A 6 -0.78 -11.60 3.01
CA HIS A 6 0.48 -11.22 3.67
C HIS A 6 0.79 -9.74 3.47
N GLU A 7 0.69 -9.25 2.25
CA GLU A 7 0.92 -7.84 1.93
C GLU A 7 -0.07 -6.90 2.63
N SER A 8 -1.30 -7.35 2.88
CA SER A 8 -2.27 -6.54 3.62
C SER A 8 -1.81 -6.21 5.04
N GLN A 9 -1.02 -7.08 5.67
CA GLN A 9 -0.49 -6.84 7.00
C GLN A 9 0.63 -5.79 6.96
N SER A 10 1.55 -5.89 5.99
CA SER A 10 2.60 -4.89 5.80
C SER A 10 2.01 -3.52 5.45
N ARG A 11 1.05 -3.48 4.53
CA ARG A 11 0.40 -2.22 4.12
C ARG A 11 -0.41 -1.56 5.22
N LEU A 12 -1.12 -2.33 6.04
CA LEU A 12 -1.84 -1.78 7.19
C LEU A 12 -0.86 -1.12 8.16
N TRP A 13 0.21 -1.83 8.53
CA TRP A 13 1.19 -1.31 9.47
C TRP A 13 2.01 -0.15 8.91
N GLU A 14 2.50 -0.26 7.67
CA GLU A 14 3.32 0.79 7.05
C GLU A 14 2.51 2.05 6.78
N ASN A 15 1.43 1.91 6.02
CA ASN A 15 0.73 3.05 5.46
C ASN A 15 -0.32 3.60 6.44
N MET A 16 -1.23 2.73 6.90
CA MET A 16 -2.39 3.21 7.65
C MET A 16 -2.04 3.59 9.08
N ILE A 17 -1.10 2.86 9.69
CA ILE A 17 -0.63 3.14 11.05
C ILE A 17 0.65 3.99 11.02
N GLY A 18 1.72 3.50 10.43
CA GLY A 18 3.06 4.08 10.49
C GLY A 18 3.23 5.42 9.78
N ARG A 19 2.29 5.79 8.91
CA ARG A 19 2.23 7.11 8.27
C ARG A 19 1.05 7.96 8.75
N SER A 20 0.41 7.61 9.87
CA SER A 20 -0.68 8.40 10.46
C SER A 20 -0.15 9.56 11.30
N ARG A 21 -1.00 10.60 11.47
CA ARG A 21 -0.70 11.72 12.40
C ARG A 21 -0.45 11.22 13.82
N GLY A 22 -1.29 10.30 14.30
CA GLY A 22 -1.15 9.71 15.64
C GLY A 22 0.21 9.04 15.82
N PHE A 23 0.69 8.29 14.81
CA PHE A 23 1.99 7.65 14.86
C PHE A 23 3.14 8.66 14.95
N TYR A 24 3.12 9.75 14.18
CA TYR A 24 4.18 10.77 14.26
C TYR A 24 4.15 11.56 15.57
N ARG A 25 2.97 11.78 16.16
CA ARG A 25 2.85 12.36 17.51
C ARG A 25 3.42 11.44 18.58
N TRP A 26 3.10 10.15 18.51
CA TRP A 26 3.69 9.14 19.37
C TRP A 26 5.21 9.06 19.23
N LEU A 27 5.73 9.16 18.02
CA LEU A 27 7.16 9.05 17.72
C LEU A 27 7.95 10.31 18.10
N HIS A 28 7.31 11.48 18.16
CA HIS A 28 7.94 12.77 18.38
C HIS A 28 8.86 12.83 19.62
N PRO A 29 8.50 12.33 20.82
CA PRO A 29 9.39 12.37 21.98
C PRO A 29 10.71 11.60 21.77
N TRP A 30 10.67 10.53 20.94
CA TRP A 30 11.86 9.76 20.58
C TRP A 30 12.79 10.55 19.68
N PHE A 31 12.26 11.26 18.71
CA PHE A 31 13.03 12.14 17.84
C PHE A 31 13.65 13.30 18.63
N ALA A 32 12.89 13.98 19.45
CA ALA A 32 13.38 15.08 20.29
C ALA A 32 14.53 14.62 21.19
N ARG A 33 14.45 13.41 21.73
CA ARG A 33 15.50 12.83 22.58
C ARG A 33 16.78 12.50 21.80
N HIS A 34 16.67 11.96 20.57
CA HIS A 34 17.83 11.47 19.80
C HIS A 34 18.42 12.52 18.87
N PHE A 35 17.64 13.53 18.52
CA PHE A 35 18.04 14.64 17.64
C PHE A 35 17.67 15.98 18.24
N PRO A 36 18.25 16.34 19.41
CA PRO A 36 17.84 17.53 20.19
C PRO A 36 18.07 18.85 19.44
N ASP A 37 18.99 18.87 18.47
CA ASP A 37 19.29 20.06 17.64
C ASP A 37 18.37 20.19 16.42
N LYS A 38 17.40 19.29 16.26
CA LYS A 38 16.44 19.31 15.14
C LYS A 38 15.05 19.65 15.67
N ASP A 39 14.45 20.65 15.09
CA ASP A 39 13.02 20.91 15.27
C ASP A 39 12.23 19.90 14.44
N PHE A 40 11.48 19.05 15.11
CA PHE A 40 10.75 17.94 14.50
C PHE A 40 9.26 18.09 14.79
N ASP A 41 8.59 18.95 14.00
CA ASP A 41 7.14 19.10 14.07
C ASP A 41 6.46 17.83 13.51
N PRO A 42 5.69 17.06 14.31
CA PRO A 42 4.98 15.87 13.85
C PRO A 42 4.06 16.11 12.66
N GLU A 43 3.44 17.28 12.58
CA GLU A 43 2.55 17.63 11.47
C GLU A 43 3.33 17.84 10.17
N LEU A 44 4.48 18.52 10.22
CA LEU A 44 5.35 18.68 9.05
C LEU A 44 5.90 17.34 8.55
N VAL A 45 6.23 16.43 9.48
CA VAL A 45 6.67 15.07 9.11
C VAL A 45 5.54 14.29 8.46
N PHE A 46 4.33 14.36 9.02
CA PHE A 46 3.16 13.74 8.42
C PHE A 46 2.93 14.24 6.99
N LEU A 47 2.89 15.56 6.78
CA LEU A 47 2.69 16.18 5.47
C LEU A 47 3.79 15.78 4.46
N SER A 48 5.05 15.78 4.90
CA SER A 48 6.19 15.40 4.07
C SER A 48 6.14 13.92 3.66
N SER A 49 5.80 13.03 4.60
CA SER A 49 5.75 11.58 4.38
C SER A 49 4.55 11.13 3.55
N ASN A 50 3.51 11.96 3.49
CA ASN A 50 2.29 11.71 2.73
C ASN A 50 2.16 12.63 1.51
N ARG A 51 3.27 13.27 1.09
CA ARG A 51 3.27 14.12 -0.10
C ARG A 51 3.02 13.29 -1.35
N VAL A 52 2.02 13.66 -2.13
CA VAL A 52 1.70 13.03 -3.41
C VAL A 52 2.54 13.68 -4.51
N THR A 53 3.34 12.87 -5.21
CA THR A 53 4.15 13.32 -6.36
C THR A 53 4.19 12.22 -7.41
N SER A 54 3.83 12.55 -8.64
CA SER A 54 3.97 11.61 -9.74
C SER A 54 5.46 11.31 -10.02
N GLY A 55 5.77 10.04 -10.24
CA GLY A 55 7.13 9.56 -10.54
C GLY A 55 7.12 8.28 -11.35
N SER A 56 8.25 7.97 -12.01
CA SER A 56 8.40 6.76 -12.83
C SER A 56 8.75 5.51 -12.04
N ILE A 57 9.27 5.66 -10.80
CA ILE A 57 9.82 4.57 -10.00
C ILE A 57 8.82 4.09 -8.94
N ARG A 58 8.35 2.85 -9.07
CA ARG A 58 7.33 2.25 -8.20
C ARG A 58 7.69 2.25 -6.71
N ILE A 59 8.93 1.91 -6.37
CA ILE A 59 9.34 1.80 -4.95
C ILE A 59 9.35 3.14 -4.21
N PHE A 60 9.35 4.26 -4.94
CA PHE A 60 9.24 5.61 -4.39
C PHE A 60 7.84 6.20 -4.51
N ALA A 61 6.90 5.45 -5.12
CA ALA A 61 5.52 5.89 -5.27
C ALA A 61 4.81 5.94 -3.90
N GLU A 62 4.04 6.98 -3.72
CA GLU A 62 3.15 7.14 -2.57
C GLU A 62 1.84 6.34 -2.74
N GLU A 63 0.99 6.27 -1.73
CA GLU A 63 -0.19 5.40 -1.71
C GLU A 63 -1.18 5.67 -2.85
N VAL A 64 -1.31 6.92 -3.31
CA VAL A 64 -2.30 7.33 -4.32
C VAL A 64 -1.92 6.75 -5.68
N SER A 65 -0.66 6.94 -6.11
CA SER A 65 -0.19 6.48 -7.42
C SER A 65 0.32 5.03 -7.43
N TYR A 66 0.62 4.46 -6.26
CA TYR A 66 1.19 3.10 -6.16
C TYR A 66 0.38 2.04 -6.92
N ASN A 67 -0.94 2.06 -6.77
CA ASN A 67 -1.81 1.08 -7.45
C ASN A 67 -1.80 1.25 -8.98
N LEU A 68 -1.59 2.46 -9.49
CA LEU A 68 -1.45 2.71 -10.92
C LEU A 68 -0.15 2.10 -11.48
N HIS A 69 0.93 2.12 -10.69
CA HIS A 69 2.15 1.38 -11.03
C HIS A 69 1.92 -0.12 -11.13
N ILE A 70 1.08 -0.69 -10.26
CA ILE A 70 0.75 -2.12 -10.30
C ILE A 70 -0.15 -2.44 -11.50
N ILE A 71 -1.15 -1.61 -11.78
CA ILE A 71 -2.03 -1.77 -12.95
C ILE A 71 -1.20 -1.75 -14.24
N LEU A 72 -0.23 -0.83 -14.38
CA LEU A 72 0.69 -0.80 -15.52
C LEU A 72 1.37 -2.16 -15.72
N ARG A 73 1.94 -2.72 -14.66
CA ARG A 73 2.65 -4.01 -14.71
C ARG A 73 1.72 -5.17 -15.04
N PHE A 74 0.53 -5.17 -14.48
CA PHE A 74 -0.48 -6.16 -14.79
C PHE A 74 -0.88 -6.14 -16.27
N GLU A 75 -1.14 -4.95 -16.83
CA GLU A 75 -1.44 -4.80 -18.26
C GLU A 75 -0.28 -5.29 -19.14
N MET A 76 0.97 -5.00 -18.76
CA MET A 76 2.17 -5.50 -19.46
C MET A 76 2.27 -7.02 -19.40
N GLU A 77 2.07 -7.63 -18.22
CA GLU A 77 2.12 -9.09 -18.05
C GLU A 77 1.06 -9.77 -18.92
N VAL A 78 -0.17 -9.27 -18.89
CA VAL A 78 -1.27 -9.81 -19.70
C VAL A 78 -0.95 -9.66 -21.20
N ALA A 79 -0.44 -8.50 -21.63
CA ALA A 79 -0.10 -8.26 -23.03
C ALA A 79 0.99 -9.21 -23.54
N LEU A 80 2.02 -9.47 -22.71
CA LEU A 80 3.09 -10.43 -23.02
C LEU A 80 2.57 -11.87 -23.08
N LEU A 81 1.82 -12.31 -22.08
CA LEU A 81 1.31 -13.69 -21.99
C LEU A 81 0.30 -14.00 -23.09
N GLU A 82 -0.52 -13.03 -23.47
CA GLU A 82 -1.45 -13.14 -24.59
C GLU A 82 -0.80 -12.90 -25.96
N ARG A 83 0.50 -12.61 -25.99
CA ARG A 83 1.27 -12.32 -27.21
C ARG A 83 0.71 -11.14 -28.01
N ARG A 84 0.13 -10.17 -27.35
CA ARG A 84 -0.33 -8.90 -27.96
C ARG A 84 0.83 -7.98 -28.28
N ILE A 85 1.95 -8.14 -27.56
CA ILE A 85 3.22 -7.45 -27.80
C ILE A 85 4.37 -8.47 -27.77
N THR A 86 5.47 -8.15 -28.45
CA THR A 86 6.74 -8.87 -28.38
C THR A 86 7.63 -8.30 -27.28
N VAL A 87 8.70 -9.01 -26.93
CA VAL A 87 9.68 -8.54 -25.92
C VAL A 87 10.36 -7.23 -26.37
N GLU A 88 10.62 -7.11 -27.67
CA GLU A 88 11.25 -5.93 -28.27
C GLU A 88 10.36 -4.67 -28.16
N GLU A 89 9.03 -4.84 -28.09
CA GLU A 89 8.06 -3.76 -27.97
C GLU A 89 7.84 -3.31 -26.51
N VAL A 90 8.30 -4.11 -25.54
CA VAL A 90 8.07 -3.83 -24.10
C VAL A 90 8.50 -2.43 -23.67
N PRO A 91 9.70 -1.90 -24.03
CA PRO A 91 10.09 -0.55 -23.60
C PRO A 91 9.15 0.56 -24.11
N ALA A 92 8.70 0.43 -25.34
CA ALA A 92 7.79 1.41 -25.96
C ALA A 92 6.40 1.37 -25.32
N GLU A 93 5.86 0.17 -25.10
CA GLU A 93 4.55 -0.01 -24.47
C GLU A 93 4.58 0.40 -22.98
N TRP A 94 5.67 0.12 -22.28
CA TRP A 94 5.88 0.60 -20.92
C TRP A 94 5.82 2.14 -20.84
N ALA A 95 6.55 2.81 -21.72
CA ALA A 95 6.55 4.27 -21.78
C ALA A 95 5.15 4.83 -22.05
N ARG A 96 4.39 4.20 -22.95
CA ARG A 96 3.00 4.56 -23.28
C ARG A 96 2.07 4.40 -22.08
N LEU A 97 2.12 3.25 -21.41
CA LEU A 97 1.28 2.97 -20.22
C LEU A 97 1.67 3.86 -19.03
N SER A 98 2.97 4.14 -18.86
CA SER A 98 3.46 5.05 -17.82
C SER A 98 2.90 6.46 -18.02
N GLU A 99 2.92 6.97 -19.25
CA GLU A 99 2.32 8.27 -19.57
C GLU A 99 0.79 8.25 -19.36
N GLN A 100 0.12 7.16 -19.75
CA GLN A 100 -1.32 7.01 -19.60
C GLN A 100 -1.78 6.96 -18.15
N PHE A 101 -1.11 6.16 -17.29
CA PHE A 101 -1.56 5.92 -15.91
C PHE A 101 -0.92 6.87 -14.89
N LEU A 102 0.33 7.26 -15.12
CA LEU A 102 1.13 8.02 -14.14
C LEU A 102 1.36 9.47 -14.57
N GLY A 103 1.06 9.81 -15.83
CA GLY A 103 1.33 11.14 -16.38
C GLY A 103 2.82 11.45 -16.54
N VAL A 104 3.69 10.43 -16.46
CA VAL A 104 5.15 10.59 -16.62
C VAL A 104 5.70 9.57 -17.59
N ARG A 105 6.73 9.96 -18.34
CA ARG A 105 7.46 9.09 -19.23
C ARG A 105 8.83 8.78 -18.63
N PRO A 106 9.20 7.49 -18.44
CA PRO A 106 10.56 7.14 -18.02
C PRO A 106 11.60 7.69 -18.99
N LYS A 107 12.74 8.14 -18.50
CA LYS A 107 13.80 8.69 -19.36
C LYS A 107 14.59 7.60 -20.07
N ASP A 108 14.65 6.41 -19.48
CA ASP A 108 15.36 5.22 -19.99
C ASP A 108 14.74 3.94 -19.45
N ASP A 109 15.24 2.78 -19.87
CA ASP A 109 14.74 1.47 -19.45
C ASP A 109 15.05 1.18 -17.96
N ALA A 110 16.06 1.79 -17.37
CA ALA A 110 16.38 1.64 -15.94
C ALA A 110 15.32 2.30 -15.05
N GLU A 111 14.78 3.43 -15.49
CA GLU A 111 13.61 4.05 -14.85
C GLU A 111 12.28 3.44 -15.33
N GLY A 112 12.32 2.67 -16.40
CA GLY A 112 11.20 1.97 -17.02
C GLY A 112 11.11 0.52 -16.62
N VAL A 113 11.12 -0.34 -17.62
CA VAL A 113 10.87 -1.79 -17.51
C VAL A 113 11.88 -2.55 -16.64
N LEU A 114 13.10 -2.06 -16.50
CA LEU A 114 14.17 -2.71 -15.75
C LEU A 114 14.25 -2.32 -14.27
N GLN A 115 13.34 -1.46 -13.81
CA GLN A 115 13.37 -1.00 -12.40
C GLN A 115 13.03 -2.08 -11.36
N ASP A 116 12.37 -3.17 -11.77
CA ASP A 116 11.94 -4.26 -10.90
C ASP A 116 12.64 -5.58 -11.28
N ALA A 117 13.03 -6.36 -10.28
CA ALA A 117 13.67 -7.68 -10.48
C ALA A 117 12.67 -8.84 -10.64
N HIS A 118 11.37 -8.59 -10.57
CA HIS A 118 10.33 -9.64 -10.54
C HIS A 118 10.37 -10.54 -11.76
N TRP A 119 10.35 -9.97 -12.96
CA TRP A 119 10.36 -10.75 -14.21
C TRP A 119 11.68 -11.45 -14.45
N ALA A 120 12.80 -10.83 -14.10
CA ALA A 120 14.12 -11.49 -14.15
C ALA A 120 14.21 -12.70 -13.22
N GLY A 121 13.48 -12.67 -12.10
CA GLY A 121 13.33 -13.79 -11.17
C GLY A 121 12.20 -14.79 -11.54
N GLY A 122 11.52 -14.61 -12.66
CA GLY A 122 10.41 -15.48 -13.12
C GLY A 122 9.08 -15.24 -12.38
N ALA A 123 8.93 -14.14 -11.65
CA ALA A 123 7.75 -13.85 -10.83
C ALA A 123 6.65 -13.13 -11.65
N PHE A 124 6.21 -13.71 -12.75
CA PHE A 124 5.02 -13.26 -13.47
C PHE A 124 3.75 -13.51 -12.66
N GLY A 125 2.80 -12.57 -12.71
CA GLY A 125 1.55 -12.62 -11.93
C GLY A 125 1.70 -12.25 -10.46
N TYR A 126 2.87 -11.80 -10.01
CA TYR A 126 3.11 -11.42 -8.63
C TYR A 126 2.60 -10.00 -8.30
N PHE A 127 2.76 -9.05 -9.21
CA PHE A 127 2.43 -7.63 -8.98
C PHE A 127 1.01 -7.37 -8.47
N PRO A 128 -0.05 -8.05 -8.94
CA PRO A 128 -1.39 -7.86 -8.41
C PRO A 128 -1.52 -8.05 -6.90
N SER A 129 -0.66 -8.88 -6.28
CA SER A 129 -0.65 -9.11 -4.83
C SER A 129 -0.48 -7.82 -4.02
N TYR A 130 0.24 -6.83 -4.55
CA TYR A 130 0.45 -5.54 -3.88
C TYR A 130 -0.85 -4.71 -3.81
N THR A 131 -1.58 -4.60 -4.92
CA THR A 131 -2.88 -3.90 -4.92
C THR A 131 -3.92 -4.66 -4.11
N LEU A 132 -3.98 -5.99 -4.23
CA LEU A 132 -4.85 -6.81 -3.37
C LEU A 132 -4.52 -6.60 -1.89
N GLY A 133 -3.23 -6.48 -1.55
CA GLY A 133 -2.79 -6.14 -0.20
C GLY A 133 -3.35 -4.79 0.28
N ASN A 134 -3.28 -3.75 -0.55
CA ASN A 134 -3.85 -2.44 -0.23
C ASN A 134 -5.36 -2.50 -0.02
N LEU A 135 -6.09 -3.22 -0.89
CA LEU A 135 -7.54 -3.40 -0.79
C LEU A 135 -7.94 -4.10 0.51
N TYR A 136 -7.26 -5.20 0.85
CA TYR A 136 -7.54 -5.96 2.06
C TYR A 136 -7.15 -5.19 3.32
N ALA A 137 -6.03 -4.47 3.30
CA ALA A 137 -5.60 -3.59 4.38
C ALA A 137 -6.64 -2.50 4.66
N ALA A 138 -7.16 -1.84 3.63
CA ALA A 138 -8.18 -0.80 3.77
C ALA A 138 -9.46 -1.34 4.43
N SER A 139 -9.92 -2.53 4.01
CA SER A 139 -11.10 -3.16 4.61
C SER A 139 -10.86 -3.59 6.06
N LEU A 140 -9.69 -4.13 6.38
CA LEU A 140 -9.30 -4.46 7.76
C LEU A 140 -9.25 -3.19 8.62
N PHE A 141 -8.66 -2.12 8.10
CA PHE A 141 -8.55 -0.85 8.82
C PHE A 141 -9.92 -0.19 9.04
N ALA A 142 -10.82 -0.23 8.05
CA ALA A 142 -12.17 0.26 8.20
C ALA A 142 -12.94 -0.48 9.32
N VAL A 143 -12.78 -1.81 9.40
CA VAL A 143 -13.39 -2.61 10.49
C VAL A 143 -12.71 -2.35 11.81
N LEU A 144 -11.39 -2.17 11.85
CA LEU A 144 -10.63 -1.80 13.04
C LEU A 144 -11.15 -0.47 13.64
N ARG A 145 -11.25 0.58 12.81
CA ARG A 145 -11.77 1.90 13.25
C ARG A 145 -13.23 1.86 13.68
N LYS A 146 -14.06 1.02 13.03
CA LYS A 146 -15.43 0.80 13.45
C LYS A 146 -15.52 0.09 14.82
N THR A 147 -14.61 -0.86 15.07
CA THR A 147 -14.56 -1.61 16.34
C THR A 147 -14.02 -0.74 17.48
N PHE A 148 -13.06 0.12 17.18
CA PHE A 148 -12.41 1.02 18.12
C PHE A 148 -12.48 2.47 17.57
N PRO A 149 -13.56 3.22 17.87
CA PRO A 149 -13.74 4.58 17.35
C PRO A 149 -12.67 5.57 17.81
N ASP A 150 -11.95 5.24 18.87
CA ASP A 150 -10.83 5.99 19.46
C ASP A 150 -9.46 5.55 18.92
N MET A 151 -9.41 4.84 17.78
CA MET A 151 -8.18 4.23 17.24
C MET A 151 -7.07 5.25 17.00
N ASP A 152 -7.37 6.42 16.48
CA ASP A 152 -6.37 7.46 16.22
C ASP A 152 -5.69 7.92 17.52
N HIS A 153 -6.46 8.06 18.60
CA HIS A 153 -5.93 8.36 19.93
C HIS A 153 -5.09 7.20 20.49
N ARG A 154 -5.53 5.95 20.31
CA ARG A 154 -4.76 4.77 20.73
C ARG A 154 -3.39 4.70 20.03
N ILE A 155 -3.33 5.04 18.75
CA ILE A 155 -2.06 5.10 18.01
C ILE A 155 -1.15 6.19 18.62
N GLU A 156 -1.72 7.36 18.94
CA GLU A 156 -0.97 8.46 19.57
C GLU A 156 -0.44 8.10 20.97
N GLU A 157 -1.15 7.27 21.70
CA GLU A 157 -0.70 6.72 22.99
C GLU A 157 0.24 5.50 22.86
N GLY A 158 0.47 5.01 21.63
CA GLY A 158 1.33 3.84 21.36
C GLY A 158 0.67 2.49 21.69
N ASP A 159 -0.67 2.43 21.78
CA ASP A 159 -1.41 1.18 21.99
C ASP A 159 -1.48 0.34 20.70
N PHE A 160 -0.32 -0.10 20.22
CA PHE A 160 -0.22 -1.01 19.09
C PHE A 160 -0.66 -2.45 19.44
N ALA A 161 -0.72 -2.78 20.73
CA ALA A 161 -1.14 -4.09 21.19
C ALA A 161 -2.60 -4.39 20.83
N THR A 162 -3.48 -3.41 20.91
CA THR A 162 -4.89 -3.53 20.49
C THR A 162 -5.01 -3.86 19.00
N ILE A 163 -4.22 -3.18 18.15
CA ILE A 163 -4.20 -3.44 16.70
C ILE A 163 -3.69 -4.87 16.42
N LEU A 164 -2.58 -5.24 17.05
CA LEU A 164 -1.99 -6.57 16.88
C LEU A 164 -2.95 -7.67 17.36
N HIS A 165 -3.64 -7.46 18.48
CA HIS A 165 -4.64 -8.41 18.98
C HIS A 165 -5.79 -8.58 17.98
N PHE A 166 -6.34 -7.48 17.46
CA PHE A 166 -7.38 -7.51 16.43
C PHE A 166 -6.94 -8.31 15.21
N LEU A 167 -5.71 -8.10 14.70
CA LEU A 167 -5.19 -8.82 13.53
C LEU A 167 -4.96 -10.31 13.85
N ARG A 168 -4.47 -10.63 15.04
CA ARG A 168 -4.28 -12.02 15.49
C ARG A 168 -5.58 -12.78 15.51
N GLU A 169 -6.60 -12.24 16.14
CA GLU A 169 -7.91 -12.88 16.26
C GLU A 169 -8.60 -13.09 14.91
N ARG A 170 -8.47 -12.12 14.00
CA ARG A 170 -9.22 -12.16 12.73
C ARG A 170 -8.46 -12.80 11.58
N ILE A 171 -7.13 -12.77 11.60
CA ILE A 171 -6.28 -13.23 10.50
C ILE A 171 -5.26 -14.27 10.97
N HIS A 172 -4.36 -13.90 11.92
CA HIS A 172 -3.14 -14.68 12.15
C HIS A 172 -3.41 -16.06 12.75
N TYR A 173 -4.32 -16.20 13.71
CA TYR A 173 -4.65 -17.47 14.35
C TYR A 173 -5.29 -18.50 13.41
N HIS A 174 -5.82 -18.04 12.29
CA HIS A 174 -6.37 -18.93 11.29
C HIS A 174 -5.30 -19.57 10.37
N GLY A 175 -4.10 -18.97 10.29
CA GLY A 175 -2.99 -19.48 9.48
C GLY A 175 -3.43 -19.72 8.03
N HIS A 176 -3.35 -20.99 7.59
CA HIS A 176 -3.76 -21.43 6.24
C HIS A 176 -5.01 -22.32 6.25
N LEU A 177 -5.86 -22.16 7.26
CA LEU A 177 -7.08 -22.96 7.41
C LEU A 177 -8.17 -22.64 6.38
N TYR A 178 -8.21 -21.40 5.91
CA TYR A 178 -9.23 -20.90 4.96
C TYR A 178 -8.57 -20.41 3.68
N GLU A 179 -9.28 -20.54 2.56
CA GLU A 179 -8.97 -19.79 1.35
C GLU A 179 -9.06 -18.28 1.63
N THR A 180 -8.28 -17.47 0.87
CA THR A 180 -8.13 -16.05 1.16
C THR A 180 -9.45 -15.31 1.20
N GLN A 181 -10.36 -15.58 0.26
CA GLN A 181 -11.66 -14.90 0.19
C GLN A 181 -12.57 -15.27 1.36
N ASP A 182 -12.49 -16.51 1.83
CA ASP A 182 -13.28 -16.97 2.99
C ASP A 182 -12.72 -16.38 4.28
N LEU A 183 -11.39 -16.35 4.44
CA LEU A 183 -10.74 -15.69 5.57
C LEU A 183 -11.11 -14.21 5.61
N LEU A 184 -11.04 -13.53 4.49
CA LEU A 184 -11.37 -12.11 4.38
C LEU A 184 -12.83 -11.85 4.74
N ARG A 185 -13.77 -12.67 4.21
CA ARG A 185 -15.19 -12.57 4.55
C ARG A 185 -15.45 -12.79 6.05
N LYS A 186 -14.74 -13.71 6.68
CA LYS A 186 -14.81 -13.91 8.14
C LYS A 186 -14.26 -12.70 8.91
N ALA A 187 -13.17 -12.13 8.45
CA ALA A 187 -12.48 -11.05 9.14
C ALA A 187 -13.22 -9.71 9.05
N VAL A 188 -13.76 -9.37 7.89
CA VAL A 188 -14.33 -8.04 7.61
C VAL A 188 -15.80 -8.05 7.18
N GLY A 189 -16.40 -9.23 6.97
CA GLY A 189 -17.75 -9.37 6.40
C GLY A 189 -17.77 -9.17 4.88
N THR A 190 -18.98 -9.02 4.33
CA THR A 190 -19.15 -8.67 2.91
C THR A 190 -18.94 -7.18 2.73
N ARG A 191 -17.94 -6.79 1.95
CA ARG A 191 -17.55 -5.39 1.73
C ARG A 191 -17.12 -5.16 0.28
N ASP A 192 -17.23 -3.92 -0.16
CA ASP A 192 -16.56 -3.44 -1.35
C ASP A 192 -15.15 -2.97 -0.96
N HIS A 193 -14.14 -3.79 -1.25
CA HIS A 193 -12.75 -3.51 -0.89
C HIS A 193 -12.18 -2.32 -1.67
N VAL A 194 -12.68 -2.07 -2.88
CA VAL A 194 -12.26 -0.91 -3.69
C VAL A 194 -12.79 0.37 -3.05
N GLU A 195 -14.07 0.39 -2.68
CA GLU A 195 -14.64 1.58 -2.02
C GLU A 195 -14.02 1.84 -0.63
N ASP A 196 -13.67 0.79 0.11
CA ASP A 196 -12.92 0.95 1.38
C ASP A 196 -11.57 1.64 1.16
N LEU A 197 -10.82 1.24 0.11
CA LEU A 197 -9.54 1.88 -0.22
C LEU A 197 -9.74 3.32 -0.71
N LEU A 198 -10.70 3.56 -1.59
CA LEU A 198 -10.98 4.90 -2.10
C LEU A 198 -11.46 5.85 -0.99
N SER A 199 -12.29 5.36 -0.08
CA SER A 199 -12.73 6.14 1.09
C SER A 199 -11.57 6.50 2.00
N TYR A 200 -10.68 5.54 2.29
CA TYR A 200 -9.46 5.78 3.05
C TYR A 200 -8.56 6.84 2.39
N LEU A 201 -8.32 6.71 1.08
CA LEU A 201 -7.47 7.67 0.35
C LEU A 201 -8.09 9.07 0.30
N ARG A 202 -9.40 9.19 0.09
CA ARG A 202 -10.10 10.49 0.13
C ARG A 202 -10.00 11.13 1.50
N GLU A 203 -10.24 10.36 2.58
CA GLU A 203 -10.12 10.88 3.95
C GLU A 203 -8.70 11.40 4.21
N ARG A 204 -7.68 10.64 3.80
CA ARG A 204 -6.28 10.95 4.12
C ARG A 204 -5.67 12.06 3.29
N TYR A 205 -6.02 12.16 2.00
CA TYR A 205 -5.33 13.05 1.05
C TYR A 205 -6.18 14.23 0.56
N ILE A 206 -7.49 14.19 0.75
CA ILE A 206 -8.40 15.24 0.27
C ILE A 206 -9.09 15.94 1.43
N ASN A 207 -9.54 15.20 2.45
CA ASN A 207 -10.37 15.73 3.54
C ASN A 207 -9.58 15.93 4.85
N SER A 208 -8.28 15.74 4.82
CA SER A 208 -7.40 15.81 6.01
C SER A 208 -6.89 17.23 6.32
#